data_bd8a57c3b26c1cf3a333b9b64a97248f
#
_entry.id   bd8a57c3b26c1cf3a333b9b64a97248f
#
_cell.length_a   1.000
_cell.length_b   1.000
_cell.length_c   1.000
_cell.angle_alpha   90.00
_cell.angle_beta   90.00
_cell.angle_gamma   90.00
#
_symmetry.space_group_name_H-M   'P 1'
#
loop_
_entity.id
_entity.type
_entity.pdbx_description
1 polymer ?
#
loop_
_entity_poly.entity_id
_entity_poly.type
_entity_poly.pdbx_seq_one_letter_code
_entity_poly.pdbx_strand_id
1 'polypeptide(L)'
;MNLDFSDDQKILQEEARKFLEKEEALNRNRAVLETDDKFDEDLWKKIVDLGWTGIRIPEEYDGLGLGHLELCVIAEELGRFLAPVPFSSSVYLFTEAIINYGTDEIKEDILPKLVSGEIVGTLAVTEDLHAPTKNNINLSYANGKIDGKKIAVPDAGVATHAVVVAKSNKGISLQLVDLSATGITTEHQENIDESRGHFSITFNDVETKLLGDEVSGWELYESLINQAAVLFSYEQIGGSQASLDMAINYAKERYAFGRPIGSYQAIKHKLADMYIALTLAKSNCYYAAWALSTDAADLPSASATARVSATKAYQLCSKENIQTHGGNGFTWEYDCHMFYRRSKLLSLNIGSLSNWREKLVTSLEQSNICLLYTSDAADEVD
;
A
#
# COMPACT_ATOMS: atom_id res chain seq x y z
N MET A 1 -12.44 -10.79 21.90
CA MET A 1 -12.05 -10.47 20.53
C MET A 1 -11.02 -11.52 20.10
N ASN A 2 -11.30 -12.31 19.07
CA ASN A 2 -10.30 -13.21 18.49
C ASN A 2 -9.56 -12.40 17.42
N LEU A 3 -8.28 -12.11 17.64
CA LEU A 3 -7.43 -11.34 16.71
C LEU A 3 -6.65 -12.25 15.75
N ASP A 4 -7.10 -13.48 15.55
CA ASP A 4 -6.50 -14.44 14.60
C ASP A 4 -7.42 -14.62 13.40
N PHE A 5 -6.84 -14.89 12.25
CA PHE A 5 -7.57 -15.22 11.03
C PHE A 5 -8.33 -16.53 11.20
N SER A 6 -9.48 -16.65 10.51
CA SER A 6 -10.24 -17.88 10.43
C SER A 6 -9.46 -18.99 9.71
N ASP A 7 -9.91 -20.23 9.82
CA ASP A 7 -9.27 -21.34 9.11
C ASP A 7 -9.37 -21.16 7.59
N ASP A 8 -10.48 -20.62 7.07
CA ASP A 8 -10.66 -20.32 5.65
C ASP A 8 -9.68 -19.24 5.17
N GLN A 9 -9.48 -18.17 5.97
CA GLN A 9 -8.50 -17.12 5.68
C GLN A 9 -7.06 -17.63 5.70
N LYS A 10 -6.74 -18.56 6.61
CA LYS A 10 -5.43 -19.22 6.65
C LYS A 10 -5.22 -20.12 5.43
N ILE A 11 -6.25 -20.84 4.98
CA ILE A 11 -6.20 -21.63 3.75
C ILE A 11 -5.97 -20.71 2.54
N LEU A 12 -6.71 -19.60 2.45
CA LEU A 12 -6.52 -18.61 1.39
C LEU A 12 -5.08 -18.06 1.38
N GLN A 13 -4.51 -17.76 2.56
CA GLN A 13 -3.12 -17.31 2.69
C GLN A 13 -2.13 -18.37 2.19
N GLU A 14 -2.31 -19.63 2.57
CA GLU A 14 -1.44 -20.72 2.12
C GLU A 14 -1.51 -20.94 0.61
N GLU A 15 -2.71 -20.90 0.03
CA GLU A 15 -2.88 -21.05 -1.44
C GLU A 15 -2.27 -19.83 -2.18
N ALA A 16 -2.44 -18.63 -1.68
CA ALA A 16 -1.79 -17.45 -2.24
C ALA A 16 -0.26 -17.55 -2.21
N ARG A 17 0.29 -18.02 -1.09
CA ARG A 17 1.73 -18.27 -0.94
C ARG A 17 2.23 -19.30 -1.94
N LYS A 18 1.58 -20.46 -2.03
CA LYS A 18 1.93 -21.52 -2.98
C LYS A 18 1.85 -21.05 -4.44
N PHE A 19 0.85 -20.25 -4.76
CA PHE A 19 0.69 -19.68 -6.10
C PHE A 19 1.86 -18.75 -6.43
N LEU A 20 2.17 -17.76 -5.58
CA LEU A 20 3.23 -16.79 -5.81
C LEU A 20 4.63 -17.43 -5.81
N GLU A 21 4.83 -18.48 -5.00
CA GLU A 21 6.05 -19.28 -5.00
C GLU A 21 6.18 -20.08 -6.31
N LYS A 22 5.13 -20.77 -6.75
CA LYS A 22 5.09 -21.52 -8.01
C LYS A 22 5.31 -20.62 -9.24
N GLU A 23 4.75 -19.42 -9.22
CA GLU A 23 4.91 -18.43 -10.28
C GLU A 23 6.26 -17.69 -10.19
N GLU A 24 7.10 -18.03 -9.22
CA GLU A 24 8.42 -17.41 -9.01
C GLU A 24 8.35 -15.86 -8.95
N ALA A 25 7.35 -15.32 -8.25
CA ALA A 25 7.04 -13.89 -8.26
C ALA A 25 8.26 -13.01 -7.89
N LEU A 26 9.16 -13.48 -7.02
CA LEU A 26 10.38 -12.76 -6.68
C LEU A 26 11.38 -12.68 -7.85
N ASN A 27 11.52 -13.76 -8.65
CA ASN A 27 12.34 -13.75 -9.85
C ASN A 27 11.74 -12.84 -10.94
N ARG A 28 10.41 -12.80 -11.06
CA ARG A 28 9.71 -11.87 -11.93
C ARG A 28 9.91 -10.41 -11.52
N ASN A 29 9.94 -10.12 -10.21
CA ASN A 29 10.29 -8.80 -9.69
C ASN A 29 11.70 -8.37 -10.12
N ARG A 30 12.68 -9.27 -10.04
CA ARG A 30 14.03 -9.04 -10.53
C ARG A 30 14.05 -8.76 -12.04
N ALA A 31 13.32 -9.55 -12.84
CA ALA A 31 13.23 -9.35 -14.28
C ALA A 31 12.65 -7.97 -14.64
N VAL A 32 11.60 -7.52 -13.97
CA VAL A 32 11.02 -6.18 -14.16
C VAL A 32 12.03 -5.07 -13.80
N LEU A 33 12.86 -5.26 -12.77
CA LEU A 33 13.92 -4.30 -12.42
C LEU A 33 15.04 -4.21 -13.48
N GLU A 34 15.23 -5.25 -14.29
CA GLU A 34 16.30 -5.35 -15.32
C GLU A 34 15.80 -4.92 -16.71
N THR A 35 14.51 -4.63 -16.86
CA THR A 35 13.89 -4.25 -18.14
C THR A 35 13.22 -2.88 -18.04
N ASP A 36 12.71 -2.38 -19.17
CA ASP A 36 11.89 -1.18 -19.21
C ASP A 36 10.42 -1.45 -18.86
N ASP A 37 10.05 -2.72 -18.63
CA ASP A 37 8.72 -3.10 -18.17
C ASP A 37 8.47 -2.52 -16.78
N LYS A 38 7.23 -2.09 -16.53
CA LYS A 38 6.85 -1.47 -15.25
C LYS A 38 5.99 -2.38 -14.38
N PHE A 39 5.66 -3.56 -14.86
CA PHE A 39 4.95 -4.64 -14.16
C PHE A 39 5.08 -5.96 -14.94
N ASP A 40 4.72 -7.08 -14.30
CA ASP A 40 4.66 -8.39 -14.97
C ASP A 40 3.22 -8.66 -15.44
N GLU A 41 3.00 -8.54 -16.75
CA GLU A 41 1.66 -8.70 -17.36
C GLU A 41 1.14 -10.14 -17.26
N ASP A 42 2.00 -11.15 -17.37
CA ASP A 42 1.60 -12.56 -17.26
C ASP A 42 1.15 -12.90 -15.83
N LEU A 43 1.90 -12.45 -14.83
CA LEU A 43 1.51 -12.62 -13.43
C LEU A 43 0.21 -11.87 -13.13
N TRP A 44 0.03 -10.66 -13.67
CA TRP A 44 -1.20 -9.90 -13.51
C TRP A 44 -2.42 -10.65 -14.07
N LYS A 45 -2.33 -11.17 -15.29
CA LYS A 45 -3.41 -12.00 -15.90
C LYS A 45 -3.77 -13.19 -15.03
N LYS A 46 -2.78 -13.90 -14.49
CA LYS A 46 -3.02 -15.04 -13.60
C LYS A 46 -3.68 -14.63 -12.28
N ILE A 47 -3.35 -13.46 -11.73
CA ILE A 47 -3.99 -12.88 -10.55
C ILE A 47 -5.46 -12.53 -10.85
N VAL A 48 -5.75 -11.97 -12.03
CA VAL A 48 -7.11 -11.71 -12.52
C VAL A 48 -7.89 -13.03 -12.64
N ASP A 49 -7.30 -14.05 -13.26
CA ASP A 49 -7.93 -15.38 -13.44
C ASP A 49 -8.26 -16.06 -12.11
N LEU A 50 -7.50 -15.78 -11.04
CA LEU A 50 -7.80 -16.23 -9.68
C LEU A 50 -8.88 -15.38 -8.97
N GLY A 51 -9.38 -14.32 -9.61
CA GLY A 51 -10.40 -13.45 -9.07
C GLY A 51 -9.91 -12.49 -7.98
N TRP A 52 -8.59 -12.33 -7.78
CA TRP A 52 -8.08 -11.46 -6.71
C TRP A 52 -8.40 -9.99 -6.93
N THR A 53 -8.56 -9.55 -8.16
CA THR A 53 -9.00 -8.18 -8.50
C THR A 53 -10.43 -7.91 -8.07
N GLY A 54 -11.27 -8.96 -8.03
CA GLY A 54 -12.68 -8.90 -7.65
C GLY A 54 -12.99 -9.26 -6.19
N ILE A 55 -11.97 -9.49 -5.33
CA ILE A 55 -12.19 -9.94 -3.93
C ILE A 55 -13.22 -9.08 -3.21
N ARG A 56 -13.09 -7.75 -3.27
CA ARG A 56 -13.96 -6.80 -2.57
C ARG A 56 -15.20 -6.40 -3.36
N ILE A 57 -15.21 -6.65 -4.67
CA ILE A 57 -16.32 -6.27 -5.53
C ILE A 57 -17.52 -7.15 -5.21
N PRO A 58 -18.73 -6.57 -5.00
CA PRO A 58 -19.95 -7.34 -4.76
C PRO A 58 -20.27 -8.32 -5.89
N GLU A 59 -20.92 -9.45 -5.56
CA GLU A 59 -21.32 -10.48 -6.53
C GLU A 59 -22.25 -9.93 -7.63
N GLU A 60 -23.05 -8.91 -7.34
CA GLU A 60 -23.92 -8.23 -8.33
C GLU A 60 -23.16 -7.54 -9.46
N TYR A 61 -21.84 -7.29 -9.26
CA TYR A 61 -20.90 -6.74 -10.26
C TYR A 61 -19.82 -7.76 -10.65
N ASP A 62 -20.16 -9.05 -10.65
CA ASP A 62 -19.29 -10.18 -11.01
C ASP A 62 -18.08 -10.40 -10.07
N GLY A 63 -18.05 -9.77 -8.89
CA GLY A 63 -16.98 -9.93 -7.89
C GLY A 63 -17.20 -11.14 -6.99
N LEU A 64 -16.28 -11.31 -6.01
CA LEU A 64 -16.34 -12.40 -5.03
C LEU A 64 -17.11 -12.02 -3.75
N GLY A 65 -17.41 -10.74 -3.53
CA GLY A 65 -18.15 -10.25 -2.36
C GLY A 65 -17.50 -10.57 -1.01
N LEU A 66 -16.16 -10.79 -1.00
CA LEU A 66 -15.43 -11.10 0.23
C LEU A 66 -15.08 -9.84 1.03
N GLY A 67 -14.52 -10.04 2.24
CA GLY A 67 -14.21 -8.96 3.17
C GLY A 67 -12.80 -8.38 3.00
N HIS A 68 -12.52 -7.35 3.80
CA HIS A 68 -11.19 -6.77 3.88
C HIS A 68 -10.17 -7.71 4.53
N LEU A 69 -10.60 -8.68 5.37
CA LEU A 69 -9.71 -9.64 6.00
C LEU A 69 -9.07 -10.57 4.96
N GLU A 70 -9.85 -11.04 3.97
CA GLU A 70 -9.36 -11.84 2.85
C GLU A 70 -8.38 -11.04 1.99
N LEU A 71 -8.67 -9.75 1.76
CA LEU A 71 -7.75 -8.87 1.04
C LEU A 71 -6.45 -8.63 1.83
N CYS A 72 -6.50 -8.54 3.16
CA CYS A 72 -5.32 -8.40 4.02
C CYS A 72 -4.37 -9.60 3.88
N VAL A 73 -4.89 -10.84 3.86
CA VAL A 73 -4.02 -12.02 3.72
C VAL A 73 -3.36 -12.10 2.35
N ILE A 74 -4.07 -11.71 1.29
CA ILE A 74 -3.49 -11.58 -0.07
C ILE A 74 -2.41 -10.49 -0.10
N ALA A 75 -2.67 -9.33 0.51
CA ALA A 75 -1.70 -8.23 0.59
C ALA A 75 -0.40 -8.66 1.30
N GLU A 76 -0.48 -9.45 2.39
CA GLU A 76 0.70 -9.98 3.08
C GLU A 76 1.56 -10.85 2.15
N GLU A 77 0.95 -11.74 1.38
CA GLU A 77 1.69 -12.62 0.47
C GLU A 77 2.24 -11.86 -0.74
N LEU A 78 1.51 -10.91 -1.32
CA LEU A 78 2.05 -10.02 -2.37
C LEU A 78 3.30 -9.26 -1.90
N GLY A 79 3.29 -8.78 -0.66
CA GLY A 79 4.44 -8.13 -0.03
C GLY A 79 5.59 -9.09 0.25
N ARG A 80 5.29 -10.33 0.67
CA ARG A 80 6.27 -11.38 0.93
C ARG A 80 7.09 -11.74 -0.31
N PHE A 81 6.45 -11.76 -1.48
CA PHE A 81 7.07 -12.13 -2.77
C PHE A 81 7.41 -10.91 -3.65
N LEU A 82 7.21 -9.68 -3.16
CA LEU A 82 7.42 -8.44 -3.91
C LEU A 82 6.76 -8.45 -5.29
N ALA A 83 5.54 -9.01 -5.39
CA ALA A 83 4.85 -9.18 -6.67
C ALA A 83 4.84 -7.87 -7.50
N PRO A 84 5.39 -7.88 -8.72
CA PRO A 84 5.53 -6.68 -9.54
C PRO A 84 4.28 -6.44 -10.38
N VAL A 85 3.16 -6.17 -9.70
CA VAL A 85 1.83 -5.99 -10.30
C VAL A 85 1.13 -4.74 -9.75
N PRO A 86 0.25 -4.08 -10.52
CA PRO A 86 -0.43 -2.84 -10.11
C PRO A 86 -1.58 -3.10 -9.11
N PHE A 87 -1.40 -4.08 -8.20
CA PHE A 87 -2.47 -4.54 -7.31
C PHE A 87 -2.88 -3.46 -6.29
N SER A 88 -1.91 -2.82 -5.65
CA SER A 88 -2.23 -1.83 -4.62
C SER A 88 -2.85 -0.55 -5.18
N SER A 89 -2.44 -0.09 -6.36
CA SER A 89 -3.06 1.06 -7.03
C SER A 89 -4.46 0.75 -7.52
N SER A 90 -4.65 -0.44 -8.12
CA SER A 90 -5.93 -0.84 -8.67
C SER A 90 -6.92 -1.31 -7.59
N VAL A 91 -6.50 -2.21 -6.68
CA VAL A 91 -7.42 -2.84 -5.73
C VAL A 91 -7.56 -2.06 -4.43
N TYR A 92 -6.43 -1.63 -3.78
CA TYR A 92 -6.54 -0.94 -2.48
C TYR A 92 -7.05 0.50 -2.59
N LEU A 93 -6.81 1.15 -3.74
CA LEU A 93 -7.12 2.56 -3.92
C LEU A 93 -8.28 2.77 -4.89
N PHE A 94 -8.11 2.40 -6.15
CA PHE A 94 -9.10 2.71 -7.18
C PHE A 94 -10.41 1.92 -6.99
N THR A 95 -10.34 0.59 -6.84
CA THR A 95 -11.54 -0.24 -6.66
C THR A 95 -12.33 0.16 -5.42
N GLU A 96 -11.65 0.39 -4.27
CA GLU A 96 -12.32 0.85 -3.05
C GLU A 96 -12.96 2.24 -3.23
N ALA A 97 -12.33 3.14 -4.00
CA ALA A 97 -12.94 4.45 -4.30
C ALA A 97 -14.22 4.30 -5.15
N ILE A 98 -14.24 3.40 -6.13
CA ILE A 98 -15.44 3.14 -6.95
C ILE A 98 -16.54 2.48 -6.11
N ILE A 99 -16.22 1.47 -5.30
CA ILE A 99 -17.19 0.79 -4.43
C ILE A 99 -17.85 1.80 -3.48
N ASN A 100 -17.04 2.64 -2.83
CA ASN A 100 -17.53 3.51 -1.77
C ASN A 100 -18.20 4.79 -2.29
N TYR A 101 -17.75 5.34 -3.42
CA TYR A 101 -18.12 6.70 -3.86
C TYR A 101 -18.70 6.77 -5.27
N GLY A 102 -18.67 5.68 -6.05
CA GLY A 102 -19.30 5.62 -7.37
C GLY A 102 -20.83 5.67 -7.28
N THR A 103 -21.47 6.32 -8.26
CA THR A 103 -22.91 6.15 -8.50
C THR A 103 -23.19 4.74 -9.01
N ASP A 104 -24.45 4.30 -8.95
CA ASP A 104 -24.82 2.96 -9.45
C ASP A 104 -24.42 2.79 -10.92
N GLU A 105 -24.60 3.83 -11.77
CA GLU A 105 -24.17 3.82 -13.16
C GLU A 105 -22.64 3.63 -13.30
N ILE A 106 -21.84 4.29 -12.45
CA ILE A 106 -20.38 4.13 -12.48
C ILE A 106 -19.99 2.74 -12.01
N LYS A 107 -20.63 2.20 -10.98
CA LYS A 107 -20.37 0.86 -10.46
C LYS A 107 -20.68 -0.21 -11.48
N GLU A 108 -21.85 -0.14 -12.14
CA GLU A 108 -22.28 -1.05 -13.21
C GLU A 108 -21.32 -1.03 -14.41
N ASP A 109 -20.76 0.13 -14.76
CA ASP A 109 -19.83 0.26 -15.88
C ASP A 109 -18.40 -0.20 -15.54
N ILE A 110 -17.90 0.12 -14.33
CA ILE A 110 -16.47 -0.01 -13.98
C ILE A 110 -16.15 -1.30 -13.25
N LEU A 111 -16.98 -1.73 -12.26
CA LEU A 111 -16.63 -2.86 -11.38
C LEU A 111 -16.47 -4.19 -12.13
N PRO A 112 -17.35 -4.58 -13.08
CA PRO A 112 -17.15 -5.82 -13.82
C PRO A 112 -15.86 -5.82 -14.67
N LYS A 113 -15.47 -4.64 -15.19
CA LYS A 113 -14.23 -4.48 -15.96
C LYS A 113 -12.96 -4.54 -15.09
N LEU A 114 -13.06 -4.17 -13.80
CA LEU A 114 -11.99 -4.38 -12.83
C LEU A 114 -11.84 -5.86 -12.50
N VAL A 115 -12.95 -6.58 -12.35
CA VAL A 115 -12.93 -8.04 -12.12
C VAL A 115 -12.25 -8.76 -13.28
N SER A 116 -12.62 -8.43 -14.54
CA SER A 116 -12.06 -9.04 -15.75
C SER A 116 -10.63 -8.59 -16.08
N GLY A 117 -10.10 -7.58 -15.35
CA GLY A 117 -8.79 -6.99 -15.63
C GLY A 117 -8.73 -6.09 -16.90
N GLU A 118 -9.86 -5.79 -17.51
CA GLU A 118 -9.95 -4.83 -18.62
C GLU A 118 -9.60 -3.41 -18.15
N ILE A 119 -9.99 -3.07 -16.91
CA ILE A 119 -9.61 -1.82 -16.25
C ILE A 119 -8.53 -2.11 -15.20
N VAL A 120 -7.45 -1.35 -15.29
CA VAL A 120 -6.46 -1.16 -14.23
C VAL A 120 -6.59 0.27 -13.74
N GLY A 121 -6.79 0.44 -12.43
CA GLY A 121 -7.03 1.75 -11.85
C GLY A 121 -5.84 2.32 -11.09
N THR A 122 -5.81 3.64 -10.90
CA THR A 122 -4.86 4.32 -10.04
C THR A 122 -5.47 5.52 -9.33
N LEU A 123 -4.73 6.10 -8.36
CA LEU A 123 -5.12 7.29 -7.61
C LEU A 123 -4.08 8.40 -7.80
N ALA A 124 -4.51 9.56 -8.26
CA ALA A 124 -3.67 10.71 -8.56
C ALA A 124 -3.99 11.89 -7.62
N VAL A 125 -3.08 12.18 -6.68
CA VAL A 125 -3.30 13.17 -5.61
C VAL A 125 -2.20 14.24 -5.59
N THR A 126 -0.94 13.85 -5.58
CA THR A 126 0.24 14.69 -5.34
C THR A 126 0.52 15.64 -6.50
N GLU A 127 0.84 16.90 -6.22
CA GLU A 127 1.12 17.93 -7.24
C GLU A 127 2.52 18.50 -7.16
N ASP A 128 3.14 18.47 -5.98
CA ASP A 128 4.47 18.96 -5.71
C ASP A 128 5.26 18.05 -4.75
N LEU A 129 6.41 18.49 -4.27
CA LEU A 129 7.26 17.71 -3.37
C LEU A 129 6.75 17.64 -1.91
N HIS A 130 5.68 18.35 -1.58
CA HIS A 130 5.07 18.32 -0.26
C HIS A 130 3.99 17.24 -0.18
N ALA A 131 3.75 16.76 1.02
CA ALA A 131 2.60 15.87 1.25
C ALA A 131 1.30 16.58 0.86
N PRO A 132 0.37 15.89 0.19
CA PRO A 132 -0.91 16.47 -0.18
C PRO A 132 -1.71 16.85 1.06
N THR A 133 -2.31 18.03 1.02
CA THR A 133 -3.20 18.59 2.03
C THR A 133 -4.37 19.27 1.34
N LYS A 134 -5.48 19.46 2.05
CA LYS A 134 -6.64 20.20 1.53
C LYS A 134 -6.26 21.58 0.94
N ASN A 135 -5.17 22.20 1.44
CA ASN A 135 -4.77 23.56 1.07
C ASN A 135 -3.84 23.60 -0.16
N ASN A 136 -3.11 22.53 -0.47
CA ASN A 136 -2.14 22.49 -1.58
C ASN A 136 -2.61 21.71 -2.81
N ILE A 137 -3.88 21.29 -2.85
CA ILE A 137 -4.52 20.81 -4.07
C ILE A 137 -4.89 22.01 -4.95
N ASN A 138 -4.36 22.05 -6.16
CA ASN A 138 -4.55 23.17 -7.12
C ASN A 138 -5.06 22.71 -8.49
N LEU A 139 -4.92 21.41 -8.87
CA LEU A 139 -5.49 20.88 -10.11
C LEU A 139 -6.96 21.27 -10.19
N SER A 140 -7.32 22.03 -11.24
CA SER A 140 -8.63 22.65 -11.33
C SER A 140 -9.71 21.71 -11.84
N TYR A 141 -10.91 21.83 -11.28
CA TYR A 141 -12.12 21.20 -11.80
C TYR A 141 -13.19 22.28 -12.08
N ALA A 142 -13.64 22.36 -13.31
CA ALA A 142 -14.70 23.28 -13.72
C ALA A 142 -15.50 22.71 -14.90
N ASN A 143 -16.83 22.86 -14.88
CA ASN A 143 -17.71 22.47 -15.99
C ASN A 143 -17.55 21.01 -16.46
N GLY A 144 -17.33 20.07 -15.53
CA GLY A 144 -17.15 18.66 -15.86
C GLY A 144 -15.76 18.28 -16.39
N LYS A 145 -14.78 19.18 -16.28
CA LYS A 145 -13.42 18.98 -16.81
C LYS A 145 -12.36 19.33 -15.79
N ILE A 146 -11.19 18.69 -15.94
CA ILE A 146 -9.99 18.97 -15.13
C ILE A 146 -8.86 19.51 -16.01
N ASP A 147 -8.03 20.36 -15.37
CA ASP A 147 -6.83 20.93 -15.95
C ASP A 147 -5.73 21.05 -14.90
N GLY A 148 -4.50 20.62 -15.21
CA GLY A 148 -3.37 20.66 -14.32
C GLY A 148 -2.47 19.42 -14.39
N LYS A 149 -1.62 19.23 -13.37
CA LYS A 149 -0.65 18.13 -13.34
C LYS A 149 -0.65 17.42 -11.99
N LYS A 150 -0.55 16.10 -12.02
CA LYS A 150 -0.27 15.24 -10.87
C LYS A 150 1.10 14.56 -11.05
N ILE A 151 1.81 14.32 -9.94
CA ILE A 151 3.12 13.67 -9.92
C ILE A 151 3.10 12.47 -8.98
N ALA A 152 4.10 11.61 -9.10
CA ALA A 152 4.26 10.41 -8.28
C ALA A 152 3.00 9.51 -8.26
N VAL A 153 2.29 9.44 -9.40
CA VAL A 153 1.09 8.60 -9.54
C VAL A 153 1.54 7.15 -9.76
N PRO A 154 1.17 6.22 -8.84
CA PRO A 154 1.61 4.84 -8.94
C PRO A 154 0.95 4.15 -10.13
N ASP A 155 1.73 3.33 -10.83
CA ASP A 155 1.29 2.46 -11.92
C ASP A 155 0.53 3.16 -13.08
N ALA A 156 0.59 4.50 -13.21
CA ALA A 156 -0.18 5.24 -14.21
C ALA A 156 0.24 4.96 -15.66
N GLY A 157 1.41 4.38 -15.90
CA GLY A 157 1.83 3.95 -17.24
C GLY A 157 1.10 2.71 -17.75
N VAL A 158 0.44 1.96 -16.86
CA VAL A 158 -0.33 0.76 -17.19
C VAL A 158 -1.81 0.90 -16.81
N ALA A 159 -2.15 1.92 -16.02
CA ALA A 159 -3.52 2.21 -15.64
C ALA A 159 -4.32 2.73 -16.85
N THR A 160 -5.56 2.27 -16.95
CA THR A 160 -6.54 2.74 -17.93
C THR A 160 -7.43 3.85 -17.38
N HIS A 161 -7.61 3.88 -16.05
CA HIS A 161 -8.45 4.85 -15.35
C HIS A 161 -7.76 5.40 -14.09
N ALA A 162 -8.10 6.61 -13.73
CA ALA A 162 -7.60 7.24 -12.51
C ALA A 162 -8.73 7.90 -11.71
N VAL A 163 -8.64 7.80 -10.38
CA VAL A 163 -9.33 8.72 -9.47
C VAL A 163 -8.38 9.89 -9.21
N VAL A 164 -8.81 11.09 -9.53
CA VAL A 164 -8.03 12.32 -9.45
C VAL A 164 -8.63 13.25 -8.39
N VAL A 165 -7.83 13.69 -7.43
CA VAL A 165 -8.24 14.71 -6.45
C VAL A 165 -8.12 16.09 -7.10
N ALA A 166 -9.23 16.80 -7.22
CA ALA A 166 -9.30 18.08 -7.93
C ALA A 166 -10.00 19.16 -7.09
N LYS A 167 -9.74 20.43 -7.40
CA LYS A 167 -10.27 21.59 -6.71
C LYS A 167 -11.21 22.39 -7.60
N SER A 168 -12.39 22.69 -7.10
CA SER A 168 -13.34 23.62 -7.69
C SER A 168 -13.53 24.87 -6.82
N ASN A 169 -14.37 25.78 -7.27
CA ASN A 169 -14.81 26.91 -6.47
C ASN A 169 -15.70 26.51 -5.28
N LYS A 170 -16.23 25.28 -5.25
CA LYS A 170 -17.06 24.73 -4.17
C LYS A 170 -16.25 24.00 -3.11
N GLY A 171 -15.14 23.36 -3.50
CA GLY A 171 -14.30 22.55 -2.61
C GLY A 171 -13.39 21.58 -3.36
N ILE A 172 -12.92 20.57 -2.63
CA ILE A 172 -12.19 19.44 -3.19
C ILE A 172 -13.18 18.34 -3.57
N SER A 173 -12.95 17.70 -4.71
CA SER A 173 -13.77 16.60 -5.23
C SER A 173 -12.88 15.47 -5.76
N LEU A 174 -13.45 14.27 -5.85
CA LEU A 174 -12.83 13.11 -6.51
C LEU A 174 -13.41 12.98 -7.93
N GLN A 175 -12.52 12.87 -8.91
CA GLN A 175 -12.88 12.81 -10.33
C GLN A 175 -12.43 11.49 -10.94
N LEU A 176 -13.34 10.74 -11.53
CA LEU A 176 -13.01 9.55 -12.32
C LEU A 176 -12.65 9.99 -13.75
N VAL A 177 -11.50 9.52 -14.23
CA VAL A 177 -10.92 9.88 -15.52
C VAL A 177 -10.55 8.63 -16.30
N ASP A 178 -10.94 8.56 -17.57
CA ASP A 178 -10.39 7.60 -18.53
C ASP A 178 -9.05 8.14 -19.07
N LEU A 179 -7.96 7.43 -18.79
CA LEU A 179 -6.60 7.86 -19.15
C LEU A 179 -6.30 7.75 -20.65
N SER A 180 -7.18 7.14 -21.45
CA SER A 180 -7.11 7.13 -22.91
C SER A 180 -7.67 8.40 -23.55
N ALA A 181 -8.31 9.28 -22.76
CA ALA A 181 -8.95 10.49 -23.26
C ALA A 181 -7.94 11.49 -23.87
N THR A 182 -8.42 12.25 -24.86
CA THR A 182 -7.61 13.33 -25.47
C THR A 182 -7.27 14.39 -24.42
N GLY A 183 -6.05 14.92 -24.47
CA GLY A 183 -5.58 15.96 -23.55
C GLY A 183 -4.79 15.42 -22.35
N ILE A 184 -4.53 14.11 -22.31
CA ILE A 184 -3.73 13.47 -21.27
C ILE A 184 -2.33 13.15 -21.79
N THR A 185 -1.32 13.44 -20.96
CA THR A 185 0.07 13.04 -21.20
C THR A 185 0.62 12.41 -19.91
N THR A 186 1.15 11.19 -20.03
CA THR A 186 1.77 10.44 -18.93
C THR A 186 3.27 10.31 -19.17
N GLU A 187 4.09 10.66 -18.19
CA GLU A 187 5.55 10.61 -18.26
C GLU A 187 6.09 9.81 -17.06
N HIS A 188 6.98 8.86 -17.35
CA HIS A 188 7.64 8.06 -16.31
C HIS A 188 8.51 8.94 -15.40
N GLN A 189 8.51 8.63 -14.11
CA GLN A 189 9.36 9.23 -13.09
C GLN A 189 10.21 8.16 -12.41
N GLU A 190 11.52 8.30 -12.50
CA GLU A 190 12.45 7.39 -11.82
C GLU A 190 12.18 7.36 -10.31
N ASN A 191 12.22 6.17 -9.73
CA ASN A 191 12.06 5.95 -8.31
C ASN A 191 13.01 4.88 -7.77
N ILE A 192 13.02 4.66 -6.47
CA ILE A 192 13.95 3.74 -5.82
C ILE A 192 13.61 2.25 -6.09
N ASP A 193 12.36 1.93 -6.40
CA ASP A 193 11.88 0.58 -6.72
C ASP A 193 11.13 0.58 -8.05
N GLU A 194 11.88 0.48 -9.13
CA GLU A 194 11.36 0.51 -10.50
C GLU A 194 10.46 -0.70 -10.86
N SER A 195 10.38 -1.71 -9.99
CA SER A 195 9.39 -2.79 -10.16
C SER A 195 7.94 -2.34 -9.89
N ARG A 196 7.76 -1.08 -9.45
CA ARG A 196 6.49 -0.38 -9.28
C ARG A 196 6.66 1.01 -9.88
N GLY A 197 6.20 1.16 -11.12
CA GLY A 197 6.35 2.41 -11.87
C GLY A 197 5.61 3.59 -11.24
N HIS A 198 6.22 4.77 -11.28
CA HIS A 198 5.59 6.03 -10.89
C HIS A 198 5.63 7.01 -12.06
N PHE A 199 4.60 7.85 -12.17
CA PHE A 199 4.43 8.70 -13.35
C PHE A 199 3.92 10.08 -12.95
N SER A 200 4.18 11.07 -13.80
CA SER A 200 3.40 12.30 -13.81
C SER A 200 2.31 12.21 -14.87
N ILE A 201 1.15 12.79 -14.58
CA ILE A 201 0.02 12.91 -15.52
C ILE A 201 -0.32 14.38 -15.66
N THR A 202 -0.34 14.86 -16.90
CA THR A 202 -0.81 16.21 -17.25
C THR A 202 -2.18 16.09 -17.89
N PHE A 203 -3.12 16.88 -17.44
CA PHE A 203 -4.50 16.97 -17.93
C PHE A 203 -4.71 18.34 -18.55
N ASN A 204 -5.20 18.38 -19.79
CA ASN A 204 -5.54 19.60 -20.52
C ASN A 204 -7.01 19.52 -20.96
N ASP A 205 -7.90 20.17 -20.22
CA ASP A 205 -9.34 20.24 -20.49
C ASP A 205 -10.02 18.87 -20.63
N VAL A 206 -9.69 17.93 -19.72
CA VAL A 206 -10.10 16.51 -19.78
C VAL A 206 -11.45 16.31 -19.10
N GLU A 207 -12.40 15.66 -19.79
CA GLU A 207 -13.71 15.31 -19.23
C GLU A 207 -13.62 14.29 -18.10
N THR A 208 -14.48 14.43 -17.07
CA THR A 208 -14.47 13.58 -15.89
C THR A 208 -15.89 13.24 -15.44
N LYS A 209 -16.00 12.15 -14.65
CA LYS A 209 -17.19 11.82 -13.88
C LYS A 209 -16.92 12.06 -12.39
N LEU A 210 -17.87 12.68 -11.69
CA LEU A 210 -17.76 12.96 -10.26
C LEU A 210 -17.95 11.67 -9.44
N LEU A 211 -17.09 11.46 -8.43
CA LEU A 211 -17.27 10.44 -7.39
C LEU A 211 -17.67 11.14 -6.07
N GLY A 212 -18.75 10.66 -5.45
CA GLY A 212 -19.31 11.30 -4.27
C GLY A 212 -19.92 12.66 -4.59
N ASP A 213 -19.49 13.72 -3.92
CA ASP A 213 -19.98 15.09 -4.12
C ASP A 213 -18.83 16.09 -4.40
N GLU A 214 -19.19 17.33 -4.78
CA GLU A 214 -18.22 18.36 -5.19
C GLU A 214 -17.51 19.06 -4.02
N VAL A 215 -17.80 18.70 -2.76
CA VAL A 215 -17.36 19.46 -1.56
C VAL A 215 -16.55 18.61 -0.60
N SER A 216 -16.96 17.36 -0.37
CA SER A 216 -16.38 16.46 0.63
C SER A 216 -15.24 15.59 0.11
N GLY A 217 -14.73 15.83 -1.10
CA GLY A 217 -13.71 14.97 -1.72
C GLY A 217 -12.43 14.81 -0.91
N TRP A 218 -12.06 15.79 -0.07
CA TRP A 218 -10.91 15.63 0.81
C TRP A 218 -11.18 14.61 1.93
N GLU A 219 -12.35 14.70 2.54
CA GLU A 219 -12.81 13.78 3.59
C GLU A 219 -12.98 12.36 3.05
N LEU A 220 -13.52 12.20 1.82
CA LEU A 220 -13.59 10.91 1.12
C LEU A 220 -12.21 10.34 0.83
N TYR A 221 -11.27 11.18 0.37
CA TYR A 221 -9.87 10.79 0.17
C TYR A 221 -9.22 10.33 1.48
N GLU A 222 -9.38 11.07 2.59
CA GLU A 222 -8.81 10.68 3.88
C GLU A 222 -9.38 9.35 4.39
N SER A 223 -10.69 9.12 4.21
CA SER A 223 -11.32 7.84 4.53
C SER A 223 -10.72 6.70 3.69
N LEU A 224 -10.59 6.89 2.38
CA LEU A 224 -9.98 5.92 1.48
C LEU A 224 -8.52 5.59 1.88
N ILE A 225 -7.74 6.60 2.22
CA ILE A 225 -6.34 6.41 2.63
C ILE A 225 -6.22 5.70 3.98
N ASN A 226 -7.14 5.92 4.92
CA ASN A 226 -7.16 5.17 6.17
C ASN A 226 -7.44 3.67 5.94
N GLN A 227 -8.37 3.34 5.04
CA GLN A 227 -8.63 1.95 4.62
C GLN A 227 -7.39 1.34 3.93
N ALA A 228 -6.86 2.02 2.92
CA ALA A 228 -5.69 1.58 2.18
C ALA A 228 -4.45 1.40 3.07
N ALA A 229 -4.28 2.23 4.10
CA ALA A 229 -3.16 2.13 5.03
C ALA A 229 -3.09 0.78 5.75
N VAL A 230 -4.23 0.17 6.04
CA VAL A 230 -4.28 -1.18 6.62
C VAL A 230 -3.71 -2.18 5.62
N LEU A 231 -4.16 -2.16 4.37
CA LEU A 231 -3.73 -3.08 3.31
C LEU A 231 -2.23 -2.92 2.98
N PHE A 232 -1.75 -1.68 2.84
CA PHE A 232 -0.33 -1.41 2.68
C PHE A 232 0.51 -1.86 3.88
N SER A 233 -0.05 -1.83 5.09
CA SER A 233 0.64 -2.34 6.28
C SER A 233 0.80 -3.86 6.23
N TYR A 234 -0.19 -4.59 5.69
CA TYR A 234 -0.07 -6.02 5.44
C TYR A 234 0.99 -6.34 4.39
N GLU A 235 1.04 -5.61 3.28
CA GLU A 235 2.12 -5.74 2.29
C GLU A 235 3.51 -5.50 2.95
N GLN A 236 3.62 -4.52 3.86
CA GLN A 236 4.86 -4.25 4.59
C GLN A 236 5.24 -5.36 5.58
N ILE A 237 4.29 -5.95 6.33
CA ILE A 237 4.62 -7.06 7.23
C ILE A 237 5.00 -8.33 6.46
N GLY A 238 4.41 -8.58 5.29
CA GLY A 238 4.82 -9.65 4.38
C GLY A 238 6.28 -9.52 3.94
N GLY A 239 6.68 -8.35 3.44
CA GLY A 239 8.06 -8.05 3.08
C GLY A 239 9.04 -8.07 4.27
N SER A 240 8.57 -7.66 5.45
CA SER A 240 9.34 -7.76 6.70
C SER A 240 9.63 -9.21 7.08
N GLN A 241 8.62 -10.06 6.99
CA GLN A 241 8.75 -11.49 7.28
C GLN A 241 9.72 -12.17 6.32
N ALA A 242 9.61 -11.92 5.02
CA ALA A 242 10.55 -12.46 4.03
C ALA A 242 11.99 -11.99 4.30
N SER A 243 12.19 -10.71 4.63
CA SER A 243 13.50 -10.17 4.99
C SER A 243 14.10 -10.84 6.23
N LEU A 244 13.28 -11.11 7.26
CA LEU A 244 13.70 -11.83 8.47
C LEU A 244 14.06 -13.28 8.16
N ASP A 245 13.22 -13.98 7.38
CA ASP A 245 13.46 -15.38 7.01
C ASP A 245 14.76 -15.54 6.22
N MET A 246 15.02 -14.63 5.26
CA MET A 246 16.30 -14.61 4.51
C MET A 246 17.50 -14.39 5.43
N ALA A 247 17.42 -13.44 6.38
CA ALA A 247 18.49 -13.17 7.32
C ALA A 247 18.76 -14.38 8.24
N ILE A 248 17.70 -15.06 8.72
CA ILE A 248 17.81 -16.26 9.56
C ILE A 248 18.47 -17.40 8.78
N ASN A 249 18.04 -17.66 7.54
CA ASN A 249 18.58 -18.74 6.72
C ASN A 249 20.06 -18.50 6.41
N TYR A 250 20.39 -17.29 5.97
CA TYR A 250 21.80 -16.93 5.73
C TYR A 250 22.66 -17.05 7.00
N ALA A 251 22.15 -16.62 8.16
CA ALA A 251 22.87 -16.72 9.42
C ALA A 251 23.15 -18.16 9.87
N LYS A 252 22.29 -19.12 9.47
CA LYS A 252 22.49 -20.57 9.74
C LYS A 252 23.52 -21.19 8.79
N GLU A 253 23.59 -20.75 7.54
CA GLU A 253 24.38 -21.35 6.47
C GLU A 253 25.77 -20.72 6.33
N ARG A 254 25.91 -19.41 6.58
CA ARG A 254 27.17 -18.70 6.43
C ARG A 254 28.11 -18.95 7.59
N TYR A 255 29.29 -19.47 7.28
CA TYR A 255 30.37 -19.69 8.26
C TYR A 255 31.37 -18.52 8.27
N ALA A 256 31.78 -18.11 9.47
CA ALA A 256 32.90 -17.22 9.70
C ALA A 256 33.62 -17.65 10.99
N PHE A 257 34.94 -17.64 10.98
CA PHE A 257 35.78 -18.09 12.12
C PHE A 257 35.42 -19.49 12.65
N GLY A 258 35.14 -20.43 11.72
CA GLY A 258 34.94 -21.86 11.99
C GLY A 258 33.54 -22.24 12.50
N ARG A 259 32.56 -21.34 12.48
CA ARG A 259 31.18 -21.62 12.92
C ARG A 259 30.13 -20.75 12.17
N PRO A 260 28.85 -21.16 12.13
CA PRO A 260 27.79 -20.34 11.54
C PRO A 260 27.72 -18.95 12.20
N ILE A 261 27.51 -17.90 11.39
CA ILE A 261 27.44 -16.52 11.93
C ILE A 261 26.28 -16.33 12.90
N GLY A 262 25.19 -17.08 12.75
CA GLY A 262 24.07 -17.10 13.69
C GLY A 262 24.43 -17.62 15.10
N SER A 263 25.61 -18.20 15.29
CA SER A 263 26.11 -18.58 16.63
C SER A 263 26.64 -17.40 17.45
N TYR A 264 26.92 -16.24 16.80
CA TYR A 264 27.40 -15.03 17.48
C TYR A 264 26.27 -14.22 18.08
N GLN A 265 26.45 -13.73 19.32
CA GLN A 265 25.41 -12.98 20.05
C GLN A 265 24.97 -11.71 19.30
N ALA A 266 25.90 -10.98 18.68
CA ALA A 266 25.57 -9.78 17.92
C ALA A 266 24.58 -10.05 16.77
N ILE A 267 24.69 -11.22 16.10
CA ILE A 267 23.73 -11.62 15.06
C ILE A 267 22.41 -12.09 15.68
N LYS A 268 22.46 -12.90 16.76
CA LYS A 268 21.26 -13.36 17.45
C LYS A 268 20.40 -12.21 17.96
N HIS A 269 21.00 -11.19 18.59
CA HIS A 269 20.28 -10.03 19.11
C HIS A 269 19.63 -9.24 17.97
N LYS A 270 20.36 -9.03 16.88
CA LYS A 270 19.83 -8.38 15.70
C LYS A 270 18.58 -9.09 15.14
N LEU A 271 18.65 -10.42 14.97
CA LEU A 271 17.51 -11.21 14.49
C LEU A 271 16.35 -11.20 15.51
N ALA A 272 16.64 -11.16 16.80
CA ALA A 272 15.63 -11.02 17.85
C ALA A 272 14.93 -9.66 17.79
N ASP A 273 15.67 -8.56 17.58
CA ASP A 273 15.10 -7.21 17.41
C ASP A 273 14.20 -7.14 16.16
N MET A 274 14.61 -7.73 15.05
CA MET A 274 13.78 -7.84 13.85
C MET A 274 12.48 -8.61 14.12
N TYR A 275 12.57 -9.75 14.80
CA TYR A 275 11.43 -10.58 15.18
C TYR A 275 10.44 -9.84 16.10
N ILE A 276 10.95 -9.16 17.12
CA ILE A 276 10.13 -8.38 18.06
C ILE A 276 9.40 -7.25 17.31
N ALA A 277 10.12 -6.47 16.52
CA ALA A 277 9.52 -5.36 15.77
C ALA A 277 8.42 -5.85 14.81
N LEU A 278 8.66 -6.96 14.09
CA LEU A 278 7.68 -7.57 13.20
C LEU A 278 6.46 -8.10 13.97
N THR A 279 6.66 -8.79 15.08
CA THR A 279 5.56 -9.35 15.90
C THR A 279 4.65 -8.26 16.45
N LEU A 280 5.22 -7.15 16.93
CA LEU A 280 4.45 -5.99 17.39
C LEU A 280 3.69 -5.32 16.20
N ALA A 281 4.34 -5.20 15.05
CA ALA A 281 3.68 -4.66 13.85
C ALA A 281 2.50 -5.55 13.41
N LYS A 282 2.67 -6.89 13.40
CA LYS A 282 1.58 -7.84 13.10
C LYS A 282 0.39 -7.65 14.05
N SER A 283 0.62 -7.53 15.35
CA SER A 283 -0.46 -7.29 16.32
C SER A 283 -1.24 -6.02 16.03
N ASN A 284 -0.56 -4.92 15.68
CA ASN A 284 -1.20 -3.66 15.30
C ASN A 284 -1.97 -3.78 13.98
N CYS A 285 -1.42 -4.52 13.00
CA CYS A 285 -2.10 -4.77 11.72
C CYS A 285 -3.37 -5.62 11.91
N TYR A 286 -3.36 -6.64 12.77
CA TYR A 286 -4.56 -7.43 13.08
C TYR A 286 -5.67 -6.58 13.69
N TYR A 287 -5.33 -5.70 14.64
CA TYR A 287 -6.30 -4.79 15.20
C TYR A 287 -6.88 -3.85 14.14
N ALA A 288 -6.03 -3.27 13.29
CA ALA A 288 -6.47 -2.38 12.22
C ALA A 288 -7.32 -3.11 11.16
N ALA A 289 -7.01 -4.36 10.83
CA ALA A 289 -7.82 -5.17 9.92
C ALA A 289 -9.21 -5.48 10.51
N TRP A 290 -9.28 -5.76 11.81
CA TRP A 290 -10.54 -5.90 12.52
C TRP A 290 -11.34 -4.59 12.49
N ALA A 291 -10.70 -3.46 12.81
CA ALA A 291 -11.35 -2.14 12.79
C ALA A 291 -11.89 -1.79 11.39
N LEU A 292 -11.12 -2.13 10.34
CA LEU A 292 -11.54 -1.96 8.95
C LEU A 292 -12.71 -2.87 8.57
N SER A 293 -12.68 -4.14 8.99
CA SER A 293 -13.72 -5.12 8.65
C SER A 293 -15.05 -4.88 9.37
N THR A 294 -15.03 -4.14 10.48
CA THR A 294 -16.21 -3.82 11.30
C THR A 294 -16.65 -2.37 11.20
N ASP A 295 -16.03 -1.59 10.31
CA ASP A 295 -16.24 -0.15 10.18
C ASP A 295 -16.19 0.57 11.55
N ALA A 296 -15.19 0.23 12.35
CA ALA A 296 -15.05 0.73 13.71
C ALA A 296 -14.68 2.23 13.70
N ALA A 297 -15.26 2.98 14.63
CA ALA A 297 -15.05 4.43 14.73
C ALA A 297 -13.57 4.82 14.97
N ASP A 298 -12.77 3.93 15.53
CA ASP A 298 -11.33 4.13 15.78
C ASP A 298 -10.42 3.68 14.63
N LEU A 299 -10.98 3.33 13.45
CA LEU A 299 -10.20 2.99 12.26
C LEU A 299 -9.09 4.02 11.93
N PRO A 300 -9.30 5.36 12.02
CA PRO A 300 -8.22 6.31 11.75
C PRO A 300 -6.99 6.15 12.66
N SER A 301 -7.19 5.90 13.96
CA SER A 301 -6.08 5.66 14.89
C SER A 301 -5.47 4.26 14.73
N ALA A 302 -6.29 3.25 14.48
CA ALA A 302 -5.86 1.88 14.25
C ALA A 302 -5.01 1.77 12.96
N SER A 303 -5.47 2.38 11.86
CA SER A 303 -4.73 2.41 10.58
C SER A 303 -3.41 3.18 10.70
N ALA A 304 -3.38 4.31 11.40
CA ALA A 304 -2.16 5.06 11.64
C ALA A 304 -1.17 4.27 12.51
N THR A 305 -1.63 3.57 13.54
CA THR A 305 -0.81 2.71 14.39
C THR A 305 -0.20 1.54 13.60
N ALA A 306 -1.02 0.86 12.79
CA ALA A 306 -0.56 -0.22 11.92
C ALA A 306 0.49 0.29 10.92
N ARG A 307 0.21 1.41 10.25
CA ARG A 307 1.09 2.01 9.25
C ARG A 307 2.44 2.43 9.84
N VAL A 308 2.45 3.08 11.00
CA VAL A 308 3.68 3.49 11.70
C VAL A 308 4.50 2.27 12.11
N SER A 309 3.88 1.25 12.71
CA SER A 309 4.58 0.06 13.19
C SER A 309 5.09 -0.82 12.06
N ALA A 310 4.28 -1.08 11.01
CA ALA A 310 4.67 -1.87 9.85
C ALA A 310 5.79 -1.19 9.05
N THR A 311 5.73 0.13 8.85
CA THR A 311 6.81 0.88 8.18
C THR A 311 8.13 0.76 8.95
N LYS A 312 8.12 0.92 10.28
CA LYS A 312 9.33 0.78 11.10
C LYS A 312 9.87 -0.65 11.07
N ALA A 313 9.00 -1.65 11.17
CA ALA A 313 9.40 -3.05 11.12
C ALA A 313 10.04 -3.39 9.77
N TYR A 314 9.45 -2.93 8.65
CA TYR A 314 9.99 -3.23 7.33
C TYR A 314 11.31 -2.51 7.06
N GLN A 315 11.45 -1.27 7.50
CA GLN A 315 12.73 -0.55 7.41
C GLN A 315 13.82 -1.24 8.23
N LEU A 316 13.50 -1.72 9.44
CA LEU A 316 14.45 -2.47 10.27
C LEU A 316 14.80 -3.82 9.63
N CYS A 317 13.79 -4.63 9.29
CA CYS A 317 14.02 -5.97 8.77
C CYS A 317 14.78 -5.96 7.45
N SER A 318 14.42 -5.11 6.49
CA SER A 318 15.11 -5.02 5.20
C SER A 318 16.56 -4.52 5.34
N LYS A 319 16.80 -3.52 6.20
CA LYS A 319 18.14 -3.00 6.48
C LYS A 319 19.04 -4.04 7.15
N GLU A 320 18.52 -4.68 8.21
CA GLU A 320 19.31 -5.65 8.97
C GLU A 320 19.48 -6.99 8.23
N ASN A 321 18.60 -7.31 7.28
CA ASN A 321 18.79 -8.37 6.31
C ASN A 321 20.06 -8.12 5.46
N ILE A 322 20.19 -6.96 4.83
CA ILE A 322 21.40 -6.55 4.10
C ILE A 322 22.64 -6.65 5.01
N GLN A 323 22.55 -6.08 6.21
CA GLN A 323 23.68 -6.10 7.16
C GLN A 323 24.08 -7.52 7.59
N THR A 324 23.12 -8.44 7.73
CA THR A 324 23.38 -9.84 8.08
C THR A 324 24.13 -10.57 6.96
N HIS A 325 23.78 -10.26 5.70
CA HIS A 325 24.48 -10.79 4.51
C HIS A 325 25.84 -10.13 4.29
N GLY A 326 26.15 -9.00 4.94
CA GLY A 326 27.41 -8.28 4.79
C GLY A 326 27.64 -7.80 3.37
N GLY A 327 28.82 -8.02 2.81
CA GLY A 327 29.14 -7.63 1.43
C GLY A 327 28.19 -8.23 0.39
N ASN A 328 27.76 -9.47 0.58
CA ASN A 328 26.82 -10.16 -0.31
C ASN A 328 25.45 -9.45 -0.37
N GLY A 329 25.00 -8.81 0.72
CA GLY A 329 23.73 -8.10 0.76
C GLY A 329 23.65 -6.86 -0.16
N PHE A 330 24.79 -6.37 -0.64
CA PHE A 330 24.89 -5.26 -1.60
C PHE A 330 25.07 -5.71 -3.05
N THR A 331 25.29 -7.01 -3.27
CA THR A 331 25.49 -7.53 -4.63
C THR A 331 24.13 -7.77 -5.30
N TRP A 332 24.13 -7.76 -6.64
CA TRP A 332 22.93 -7.97 -7.43
C TRP A 332 22.43 -9.43 -7.38
N GLU A 333 23.31 -10.38 -7.04
CA GLU A 333 22.98 -11.80 -6.94
C GLU A 333 22.04 -12.14 -5.76
N TYR A 334 22.01 -11.30 -4.72
CA TYR A 334 21.17 -11.51 -3.54
C TYR A 334 19.95 -10.58 -3.54
N ASP A 335 18.77 -11.11 -3.19
CA ASP A 335 17.50 -10.41 -3.25
C ASP A 335 17.30 -9.36 -2.14
N CYS A 336 18.24 -9.25 -1.20
CA CYS A 336 18.13 -8.33 -0.06
C CYS A 336 17.83 -6.88 -0.46
N HIS A 337 18.46 -6.40 -1.56
CA HIS A 337 18.30 -5.03 -2.03
C HIS A 337 16.90 -4.75 -2.56
N MET A 338 16.19 -5.74 -3.12
CA MET A 338 14.82 -5.59 -3.61
C MET A 338 13.86 -5.30 -2.46
N PHE A 339 13.96 -6.05 -1.36
CA PHE A 339 13.17 -5.79 -0.14
C PHE A 339 13.49 -4.41 0.46
N TYR A 340 14.75 -4.00 0.45
CA TYR A 340 15.13 -2.67 0.92
C TYR A 340 14.53 -1.56 0.06
N ARG A 341 14.58 -1.66 -1.28
CA ARG A 341 13.97 -0.74 -2.23
C ARG A 341 12.47 -0.63 -1.99
N ARG A 342 11.75 -1.78 -1.95
CA ARG A 342 10.31 -1.83 -1.69
C ARG A 342 9.97 -1.24 -0.32
N SER A 343 10.78 -1.45 0.72
CA SER A 343 10.55 -0.85 2.04
C SER A 343 10.59 0.69 2.00
N LYS A 344 11.47 1.27 1.17
CA LYS A 344 11.55 2.72 0.97
C LYS A 344 10.37 3.25 0.19
N LEU A 345 10.00 2.60 -0.91
CA LEU A 345 8.84 2.96 -1.70
C LEU A 345 7.57 2.95 -0.85
N LEU A 346 7.28 1.82 -0.19
CA LEU A 346 6.07 1.68 0.63
C LEU A 346 6.06 2.61 1.85
N SER A 347 7.21 3.15 2.29
CA SER A 347 7.24 4.13 3.38
C SER A 347 6.75 5.53 2.98
N LEU A 348 6.54 5.77 1.68
CA LEU A 348 6.22 7.09 1.13
C LEU A 348 4.91 7.14 0.33
N ASN A 349 4.53 6.05 -0.32
CA ASN A 349 3.50 6.03 -1.38
C ASN A 349 2.10 6.56 -0.98
N ILE A 350 1.69 6.44 0.28
CA ILE A 350 0.43 7.02 0.81
C ILE A 350 0.70 7.97 1.99
N GLY A 351 1.80 8.67 1.95
CA GLY A 351 2.27 9.57 3.01
C GLY A 351 3.44 9.00 3.81
N SER A 352 4.33 9.89 4.22
CA SER A 352 5.55 9.56 4.96
C SER A 352 5.26 9.07 6.39
N LEU A 353 6.26 8.45 7.01
CA LEU A 353 6.17 8.05 8.42
C LEU A 353 5.87 9.24 9.35
N SER A 354 6.35 10.45 9.01
CA SER A 354 6.05 11.66 9.78
C SER A 354 4.57 12.04 9.68
N ASN A 355 3.98 12.00 8.48
CA ASN A 355 2.56 12.27 8.27
C ASN A 355 1.68 11.30 9.06
N TRP A 356 2.01 10.01 9.04
CA TRP A 356 1.25 9.00 9.79
C TRP A 356 1.40 9.10 11.30
N ARG A 357 2.56 9.55 11.80
CA ARG A 357 2.74 9.87 13.22
C ARG A 357 1.89 11.06 13.64
N GLU A 358 1.86 12.11 12.82
CA GLU A 358 1.01 13.28 13.06
C GLU A 358 -0.47 12.90 13.09
N LYS A 359 -0.95 12.12 12.12
CA LYS A 359 -2.33 11.59 12.13
C LYS A 359 -2.63 10.80 13.41
N LEU A 360 -1.69 9.96 13.87
CA LEU A 360 -1.86 9.19 15.10
C LEU A 360 -1.97 10.10 16.32
N VAL A 361 -1.07 11.06 16.48
CA VAL A 361 -1.08 12.01 17.60
C VAL A 361 -2.38 12.82 17.61
N THR A 362 -2.76 13.39 16.48
CA THR A 362 -4.02 14.15 16.34
C THR A 362 -5.24 13.31 16.71
N SER A 363 -5.28 12.04 16.29
CA SER A 363 -6.37 11.11 16.64
C SER A 363 -6.43 10.81 18.14
N LEU A 364 -5.26 10.64 18.79
CA LEU A 364 -5.17 10.41 20.23
C LEU A 364 -5.57 11.66 21.05
N GLU A 365 -5.19 12.85 20.61
CA GLU A 365 -5.60 14.11 21.24
C GLU A 365 -7.11 14.30 21.20
N GLN A 366 -7.74 14.00 20.04
CA GLN A 366 -9.19 14.10 19.87
C GLN A 366 -9.96 13.08 20.71
N SER A 367 -9.38 11.91 20.98
CA SER A 367 -10.03 10.85 21.77
C SER A 367 -9.89 11.01 23.27
N ASN A 368 -9.24 12.05 23.77
CA ASN A 368 -8.90 12.27 25.20
C ASN A 368 -8.15 11.09 25.85
N ILE A 369 -7.50 10.23 25.08
CA ILE A 369 -6.76 9.10 25.60
C ILE A 369 -5.30 9.50 25.84
N CYS A 370 -4.95 9.75 27.10
CA CYS A 370 -3.58 9.64 27.68
C CYS A 370 -2.56 10.78 27.45
N LEU A 371 -2.71 11.71 26.52
CA LEU A 371 -1.71 12.78 26.33
C LEU A 371 -1.94 14.01 27.24
N LEU A 372 -3.14 14.17 27.80
CA LEU A 372 -3.49 15.30 28.68
C LEU A 372 -3.05 15.10 30.14
N TYR A 373 -2.72 13.88 30.57
CA TYR A 373 -2.29 13.62 31.95
C TYR A 373 -0.88 14.10 32.28
N THR A 374 -0.07 14.51 31.30
CA THR A 374 1.29 14.99 31.53
C THR A 374 1.41 16.51 31.70
N SER A 375 0.37 17.30 31.32
CA SER A 375 0.40 18.74 31.52
C SER A 375 -0.09 19.19 32.90
N ASP A 376 -1.07 18.48 33.50
CA ASP A 376 -1.60 18.83 34.82
C ASP A 376 -0.70 18.37 35.99
N ALA A 377 0.18 17.39 35.78
CA ALA A 377 1.09 16.91 36.81
C ALA A 377 2.31 17.83 37.04
N ALA A 378 2.54 18.81 36.15
CA ALA A 378 3.63 19.77 36.28
C ALA A 378 3.25 21.05 37.05
N ASP A 379 1.95 21.33 37.21
CA ASP A 379 1.46 22.56 37.84
C ASP A 379 1.05 22.38 39.30
N GLU A 380 1.14 21.16 39.87
CA GLU A 380 0.82 20.89 41.28
C GLU A 380 2.04 20.79 42.21
N VAL A 381 3.19 21.34 41.86
CA VAL A 381 4.37 21.46 42.75
C VAL A 381 4.73 22.92 42.91
N ASP A 382 4.02 23.62 43.76
CA ASP A 382 4.46 24.81 44.50
C ASP A 382 4.19 24.64 45.99
#